data_668ee49a16da76b4fa1aca4ed6d22fb9
#
_entry.id   668ee49a16da76b4fa1aca4ed6d22fb9
#
_cell.length_a   1.000
_cell.length_b   1.000
_cell.length_c   1.000
_cell.angle_alpha   90.00
_cell.angle_beta   90.00
_cell.angle_gamma   90.00
#
_symmetry.space_group_name_H-M   'P 1'
#
loop_
_entity.id
_entity.type
_entity.pdbx_description
1 polymer ?
#
loop_
_entity_poly.entity_id
_entity_poly.type
_entity_poly.pdbx_seq_one_letter_code
_entity_poly.pdbx_strand_id
1 'polypeptide(L)'
;MAQNVTTAFVTLFESEVKQAYQAESVLRGTMRSRTNVQGNTVKFPKIGKGTATVRVPQTDVTPLNVTYSQVTATMSDYIAAEYSDIFHQSHINFDERRELVEVVSKAIGRRIDQVCIDALNAAASPSTVATSVGGAASNMNIEKLRASAKALNEKNVPASDRYMLMHASQLDALLGETEVTSSDFASVKALVQGEIDTFMGFRFITIGDRDEGGLPKPSTRTCFAWHKDSMGYAESMAQKTEVNYIPEKTSFLVSSMFSAGSIAIDDEGIVKISCTE
;
A
#
# COMPACT_ATOMS: atom_id res chain seq x y z
N MET A 1 -48.24 -45.11 16.02
CA MET A 1 -47.09 -44.57 16.74
C MET A 1 -46.26 -43.83 15.72
N ALA A 2 -46.31 -42.50 15.71
CA ALA A 2 -45.46 -41.68 14.84
C ALA A 2 -44.10 -41.56 15.50
N GLN A 3 -43.07 -42.13 14.88
CA GLN A 3 -41.70 -41.93 15.29
C GLN A 3 -41.30 -40.46 15.01
N ASN A 4 -41.04 -39.74 16.10
CA ASN A 4 -40.55 -38.38 16.03
C ASN A 4 -39.06 -38.41 15.75
N VAL A 5 -38.67 -38.48 14.48
CA VAL A 5 -37.26 -38.54 14.00
C VAL A 5 -36.65 -37.15 13.79
N THR A 6 -37.35 -36.09 14.23
CA THR A 6 -36.97 -34.70 13.96
C THR A 6 -35.80 -34.16 14.78
N THR A 7 -35.26 -34.91 15.72
CA THR A 7 -34.15 -34.48 16.58
C THR A 7 -32.80 -35.12 16.29
N ALA A 8 -32.71 -35.95 15.25
CA ALA A 8 -31.46 -36.64 14.91
C ALA A 8 -30.79 -36.14 13.62
N PHE A 9 -31.14 -34.95 13.13
CA PHE A 9 -30.39 -34.34 12.04
C PHE A 9 -29.13 -33.70 12.61
N VAL A 10 -28.07 -34.45 12.65
CA VAL A 10 -26.73 -33.90 12.81
C VAL A 10 -26.43 -33.05 11.55
N THR A 11 -26.34 -31.78 11.73
CA THR A 11 -25.88 -30.89 10.62
C THR A 11 -24.43 -31.27 10.33
N LEU A 12 -24.22 -31.98 9.22
CA LEU A 12 -22.88 -32.21 8.71
C LEU A 12 -22.35 -30.88 8.18
N PHE A 13 -21.38 -30.30 8.88
CA PHE A 13 -20.63 -29.18 8.36
C PHE A 13 -19.64 -29.69 7.33
N GLU A 14 -19.48 -28.94 6.23
CA GLU A 14 -18.45 -29.18 5.24
C GLU A 14 -17.08 -29.14 5.93
N SER A 15 -16.17 -30.05 5.59
CA SER A 15 -14.83 -30.10 6.17
C SER A 15 -13.89 -29.01 5.65
N GLU A 16 -14.32 -28.34 4.57
CA GLU A 16 -13.61 -27.20 3.99
C GLU A 16 -14.40 -25.92 4.24
N VAL A 17 -13.80 -24.98 4.98
CA VAL A 17 -14.36 -23.65 5.19
C VAL A 17 -13.83 -22.72 4.12
N LYS A 18 -14.74 -22.16 3.32
CA LYS A 18 -14.38 -21.09 2.41
C LYS A 18 -14.28 -19.78 3.16
N GLN A 19 -13.06 -19.27 3.31
CA GLN A 19 -12.85 -17.93 3.86
C GLN A 19 -13.41 -16.85 2.90
N ALA A 20 -13.89 -15.75 3.47
CA ALA A 20 -14.20 -14.56 2.70
C ALA A 20 -12.95 -14.03 2.01
N TYR A 21 -13.12 -13.47 0.81
CA TYR A 21 -11.99 -12.84 0.12
C TYR A 21 -11.40 -11.72 0.96
N GLN A 22 -10.10 -11.80 1.23
CA GLN A 22 -9.36 -10.84 2.02
C GLN A 22 -8.20 -10.29 1.21
N ALA A 23 -7.99 -8.98 1.31
CA ALA A 23 -6.87 -8.34 0.64
C ALA A 23 -5.55 -8.66 1.34
N GLU A 24 -4.51 -8.86 0.53
CA GLU A 24 -3.13 -9.00 0.97
C GLU A 24 -2.37 -7.68 0.84
N SER A 25 -1.22 -7.57 1.50
CA SER A 25 -0.34 -6.40 1.38
C SER A 25 0.27 -6.30 -0.02
N VAL A 26 0.14 -5.14 -0.65
CA VAL A 26 0.67 -4.87 -2.00
C VAL A 26 1.72 -3.76 -2.02
N LEU A 27 1.84 -2.97 -0.95
CA LEU A 27 2.73 -1.81 -0.90
C LEU A 27 4.10 -2.12 -0.30
N ARG A 28 4.24 -3.23 0.42
CA ARG A 28 5.53 -3.66 0.96
C ARG A 28 6.51 -3.92 -0.19
N GLY A 29 7.62 -3.20 -0.21
CA GLY A 29 8.64 -3.30 -1.27
C GLY A 29 8.57 -2.21 -2.36
N THR A 30 7.50 -1.41 -2.42
CA THR A 30 7.38 -0.26 -3.33
C THR A 30 8.06 1.00 -2.80
N MET A 31 8.60 0.94 -1.60
CA MET A 31 9.24 2.03 -0.88
C MET A 31 10.67 1.63 -0.49
N ARG A 32 11.50 2.61 -0.16
CA ARG A 32 12.83 2.37 0.38
C ARG A 32 12.70 1.79 1.79
N SER A 33 13.02 0.51 1.95
CA SER A 33 12.83 -0.22 3.21
C SER A 33 14.11 -0.26 4.06
N ARG A 34 13.93 -0.18 5.37
CA ARG A 34 14.93 -0.52 6.39
C ARG A 34 14.34 -1.53 7.36
N THR A 35 14.94 -2.68 7.44
CA THR A 35 14.54 -3.78 8.34
C THR A 35 15.48 -3.88 9.54
N ASN A 36 15.02 -4.55 10.59
CA ASN A 36 15.79 -4.79 11.82
C ASN A 36 16.28 -3.51 12.51
N VAL A 37 15.42 -2.51 12.57
CA VAL A 37 15.71 -1.25 13.22
C VAL A 37 15.66 -1.42 14.73
N GLN A 38 16.71 -0.96 15.42
CA GLN A 38 16.73 -0.87 16.87
C GLN A 38 16.30 0.53 17.31
N GLY A 39 15.29 0.61 18.17
CA GLY A 39 14.75 1.87 18.68
C GLY A 39 13.40 2.24 18.08
N ASN A 40 12.77 3.26 18.64
CA ASN A 40 11.42 3.71 18.31
C ASN A 40 11.35 4.67 17.10
N THR A 41 12.50 5.13 16.60
CA THR A 41 12.57 6.09 15.49
C THR A 41 13.70 5.77 14.54
N VAL A 42 13.46 6.02 13.23
CA VAL A 42 14.48 5.92 12.18
C VAL A 42 14.62 7.24 11.46
N LYS A 43 15.87 7.64 11.24
CA LYS A 43 16.19 8.82 10.46
C LYS A 43 16.59 8.45 9.05
N PHE A 44 15.91 9.05 8.07
CA PHE A 44 16.25 8.97 6.67
C PHE A 44 16.98 10.25 6.25
N PRO A 45 18.28 10.18 5.93
CA PRO A 45 19.04 11.34 5.51
C PRO A 45 18.69 11.72 4.06
N LYS A 46 18.61 13.02 3.79
CA LYS A 46 18.44 13.64 2.48
C LYS A 46 19.54 14.66 2.27
N ILE A 47 20.17 14.65 1.10
CA ILE A 47 21.18 15.62 0.69
C ILE A 47 20.53 16.55 -0.33
N GLY A 48 20.73 17.85 -0.16
CA GLY A 48 20.20 18.88 -1.06
C GLY A 48 20.89 18.90 -2.43
N LYS A 49 20.37 19.72 -3.32
CA LYS A 49 20.92 19.92 -4.68
C LYS A 49 22.10 20.91 -4.62
N GLY A 50 23.07 20.70 -5.49
CA GLY A 50 24.20 21.62 -5.67
C GLY A 50 24.30 22.10 -7.13
N THR A 51 24.84 23.31 -7.34
CA THR A 51 25.07 23.87 -8.66
C THR A 51 26.58 24.05 -8.90
N ALA A 52 27.07 23.61 -10.05
CA ALA A 52 28.45 23.81 -10.41
C ALA A 52 28.73 25.28 -10.73
N THR A 53 29.90 25.78 -10.32
CA THR A 53 30.38 27.12 -10.62
C THR A 53 31.48 27.07 -11.69
N VAL A 54 31.57 28.13 -12.48
CA VAL A 54 32.65 28.23 -13.51
C VAL A 54 34.00 28.43 -12.80
N ARG A 55 34.96 27.61 -13.12
CA ARG A 55 36.33 27.75 -12.62
C ARG A 55 37.04 28.91 -13.28
N VAL A 56 37.59 29.80 -12.48
CA VAL A 56 38.53 30.82 -12.94
C VAL A 56 39.94 30.29 -12.68
N PRO A 57 40.89 30.38 -13.67
CA PRO A 57 42.29 29.95 -13.46
C PRO A 57 42.94 30.73 -12.30
N GLN A 58 43.73 30.03 -11.48
CA GLN A 58 44.49 30.60 -10.33
C GLN A 58 43.63 31.16 -9.20
N THR A 59 42.34 30.77 -9.09
CA THR A 59 41.48 31.10 -7.94
C THR A 59 41.19 29.87 -7.12
N ASP A 60 40.87 30.08 -5.83
CA ASP A 60 40.44 29.03 -4.90
C ASP A 60 39.14 28.36 -5.37
N VAL A 61 38.99 27.08 -5.04
CA VAL A 61 37.78 26.32 -5.34
C VAL A 61 36.64 26.76 -4.41
N THR A 62 35.52 27.17 -4.99
CA THR A 62 34.31 27.50 -4.22
C THR A 62 33.54 26.22 -3.89
N PRO A 63 33.39 25.85 -2.60
CA PRO A 63 32.62 24.67 -2.21
C PRO A 63 31.12 24.87 -2.47
N LEU A 64 30.42 23.80 -2.81
CA LEU A 64 28.97 23.79 -3.13
C LEU A 64 28.08 24.08 -1.91
N ASN A 65 28.58 23.91 -0.69
CA ASN A 65 27.82 24.09 0.57
C ASN A 65 26.45 23.38 0.55
N VAL A 66 26.46 22.10 0.21
CA VAL A 66 25.25 21.29 0.11
C VAL A 66 24.56 21.14 1.48
N THR A 67 23.28 21.38 1.55
CA THR A 67 22.49 21.22 2.79
C THR A 67 22.19 19.75 3.06
N TYR A 68 22.36 19.34 4.31
CA TYR A 68 21.96 18.02 4.81
C TYR A 68 20.70 18.16 5.65
N SER A 69 19.72 17.35 5.37
CA SER A 69 18.48 17.25 6.14
C SER A 69 18.16 15.79 6.49
N GLN A 70 17.30 15.59 7.46
CA GLN A 70 16.86 14.26 7.86
C GLN A 70 15.38 14.28 8.19
N VAL A 71 14.68 13.22 7.79
CA VAL A 71 13.28 12.99 8.15
C VAL A 71 13.20 11.79 9.06
N THR A 72 12.39 11.88 10.12
CA THR A 72 12.31 10.87 11.18
C THR A 72 10.99 10.11 11.04
N ALA A 73 11.06 8.80 10.77
CA ALA A 73 9.92 7.88 10.88
C ALA A 73 9.81 7.37 12.32
N THR A 74 8.61 7.42 12.88
CA THR A 74 8.28 6.85 14.19
C THR A 74 7.67 5.48 14.01
N MET A 75 8.14 4.50 14.78
CA MET A 75 7.61 3.15 14.80
C MET A 75 6.34 3.10 15.65
N SER A 76 5.38 2.29 15.22
CA SER A 76 4.19 1.94 15.99
C SER A 76 4.04 0.42 16.01
N ASP A 77 3.62 -0.08 17.15
CA ASP A 77 3.40 -1.50 17.37
C ASP A 77 1.95 -1.85 17.08
N TYR A 78 1.74 -2.89 16.30
CA TYR A 78 0.43 -3.36 15.90
C TYR A 78 0.28 -4.83 16.22
N ILE A 79 -0.90 -5.20 16.68
CA ILE A 79 -1.28 -6.58 16.98
C ILE A 79 -2.68 -6.85 16.44
N ALA A 80 -2.86 -7.99 15.80
CA ALA A 80 -4.14 -8.59 15.51
C ALA A 80 -4.21 -9.94 16.22
N ALA A 81 -5.28 -10.21 16.95
CA ALA A 81 -5.40 -11.44 17.71
C ALA A 81 -6.86 -11.89 17.80
N GLU A 82 -7.06 -13.22 17.82
CA GLU A 82 -8.37 -13.85 18.00
C GLU A 82 -8.23 -15.10 18.88
N TYR A 83 -9.30 -15.44 19.61
CA TYR A 83 -9.35 -16.61 20.47
C TYR A 83 -10.09 -17.76 19.78
N SER A 84 -9.51 -18.97 19.88
CA SER A 84 -10.18 -20.21 19.52
C SER A 84 -10.42 -21.03 20.78
N ASP A 85 -11.70 -21.28 21.10
CA ASP A 85 -12.11 -22.04 22.28
C ASP A 85 -11.98 -23.55 22.03
N ILE A 86 -11.45 -24.28 23.01
CA ILE A 86 -11.26 -25.75 22.92
C ILE A 86 -12.60 -26.47 22.76
N PHE A 87 -13.65 -26.00 23.45
CA PHE A 87 -14.97 -26.63 23.38
C PHE A 87 -15.60 -26.39 22.01
N HIS A 88 -15.48 -25.19 21.45
CA HIS A 88 -15.93 -24.91 20.08
C HIS A 88 -15.21 -25.80 19.07
N GLN A 89 -13.89 -25.97 19.20
CA GLN A 89 -13.13 -26.83 18.32
C GLN A 89 -13.63 -28.29 18.35
N SER A 90 -14.15 -28.77 19.48
CA SER A 90 -14.72 -30.12 19.59
C SER A 90 -16.06 -30.30 18.87
N HIS A 91 -16.75 -29.21 18.57
CA HIS A 91 -18.05 -29.22 17.90
C HIS A 91 -17.99 -28.93 16.41
N ILE A 92 -16.85 -28.45 15.91
CA ILE A 92 -16.62 -28.13 14.50
C ILE A 92 -15.76 -29.20 13.83
N ASN A 93 -15.91 -29.34 12.51
CA ASN A 93 -15.30 -30.40 11.70
C ASN A 93 -14.04 -29.91 10.93
N PHE A 94 -13.53 -28.71 11.23
CA PHE A 94 -12.36 -28.13 10.59
C PHE A 94 -11.41 -27.53 11.63
N ASP A 95 -10.16 -27.28 11.27
CA ASP A 95 -9.16 -26.67 12.16
C ASP A 95 -9.31 -25.14 12.16
N GLU A 96 -10.11 -24.63 13.09
CA GLU A 96 -10.37 -23.19 13.28
C GLU A 96 -9.07 -22.41 13.49
N ARG A 97 -8.10 -22.94 14.20
CA ARG A 97 -6.83 -22.25 14.48
C ARG A 97 -6.04 -21.96 13.21
N ARG A 98 -6.04 -22.90 12.26
CA ARG A 98 -5.36 -22.71 10.97
C ARG A 98 -6.01 -21.58 10.17
N GLU A 99 -7.33 -21.55 10.13
CA GLU A 99 -8.10 -20.51 9.43
C GLU A 99 -7.88 -19.14 10.09
N LEU A 100 -7.90 -19.07 11.42
CA LEU A 100 -7.64 -17.82 12.17
C LEU A 100 -6.22 -17.29 11.94
N VAL A 101 -5.20 -18.15 11.81
CA VAL A 101 -3.83 -17.74 11.49
C VAL A 101 -3.82 -16.97 10.16
N GLU A 102 -4.54 -17.44 9.15
CA GLU A 102 -4.60 -16.78 7.85
C GLU A 102 -5.34 -15.44 7.94
N VAL A 103 -6.50 -15.40 8.61
CA VAL A 103 -7.29 -14.17 8.81
C VAL A 103 -6.47 -13.09 9.52
N VAL A 104 -5.82 -13.45 10.63
CA VAL A 104 -5.01 -12.53 11.45
C VAL A 104 -3.77 -12.06 10.68
N SER A 105 -3.14 -12.94 9.90
CA SER A 105 -1.99 -12.59 9.06
C SER A 105 -2.37 -11.58 7.95
N LYS A 106 -3.50 -11.79 7.28
CA LYS A 106 -4.01 -10.86 6.26
C LYS A 106 -4.44 -9.52 6.83
N ALA A 107 -4.98 -9.50 8.05
CA ALA A 107 -5.31 -8.26 8.76
C ALA A 107 -4.06 -7.40 9.00
N ILE A 108 -2.96 -8.01 9.41
CA ILE A 108 -1.66 -7.33 9.54
C ILE A 108 -1.16 -6.81 8.18
N GLY A 109 -1.31 -7.59 7.10
CA GLY A 109 -0.96 -7.14 5.75
C GLY A 109 -1.70 -5.86 5.34
N ARG A 110 -3.03 -5.79 5.60
CA ARG A 110 -3.81 -4.58 5.35
C ARG A 110 -3.34 -3.39 6.20
N ARG A 111 -2.95 -3.64 7.46
CA ARG A 111 -2.41 -2.59 8.33
C ARG A 111 -1.08 -2.03 7.83
N ILE A 112 -0.21 -2.87 7.28
CA ILE A 112 1.04 -2.42 6.64
C ILE A 112 0.73 -1.47 5.48
N ASP A 113 -0.22 -1.83 4.62
CA ASP A 113 -0.65 -0.96 3.51
C ASP A 113 -1.22 0.37 4.03
N GLN A 114 -2.02 0.34 5.12
CA GLN A 114 -2.55 1.57 5.72
C GLN A 114 -1.44 2.50 6.20
N VAL A 115 -0.43 2.00 6.88
CA VAL A 115 0.73 2.79 7.34
C VAL A 115 1.45 3.45 6.17
N CYS A 116 1.58 2.76 5.04
CA CYS A 116 2.18 3.29 3.82
C CYS A 116 1.30 4.39 3.18
N ILE A 117 -0.01 4.17 3.09
CA ILE A 117 -0.97 5.13 2.51
C ILE A 117 -1.07 6.38 3.38
N ASP A 118 -1.10 6.22 4.70
CA ASP A 118 -1.14 7.35 5.64
C ASP A 118 0.10 8.24 5.49
N ALA A 119 1.28 7.64 5.31
CA ALA A 119 2.51 8.38 5.07
C ALA A 119 2.51 9.12 3.71
N LEU A 120 1.98 8.50 2.64
CA LEU A 120 1.76 9.17 1.34
C LEU A 120 0.79 10.34 1.48
N ASN A 121 -0.29 10.14 2.24
CA ASN A 121 -1.29 11.19 2.47
C ASN A 121 -0.78 12.30 3.41
N ALA A 122 0.17 12.02 4.29
CA ALA A 122 0.77 12.99 5.20
C ALA A 122 1.91 13.80 4.57
N ALA A 123 2.33 13.51 3.32
CA ALA A 123 3.35 14.29 2.62
C ALA A 123 3.00 15.79 2.63
N ALA A 124 3.96 16.63 3.03
CA ALA A 124 3.70 18.04 3.35
C ALA A 124 3.50 18.91 2.10
N SER A 125 4.27 18.67 1.04
CA SER A 125 4.27 19.50 -0.17
C SER A 125 4.35 18.66 -1.46
N PRO A 126 3.50 17.64 -1.64
CA PRO A 126 3.49 16.82 -2.84
C PRO A 126 2.95 17.62 -4.03
N SER A 127 3.30 17.21 -5.23
CA SER A 127 2.61 17.72 -6.42
C SER A 127 1.15 17.25 -6.42
N THR A 128 0.22 18.09 -6.88
CA THR A 128 -1.21 17.74 -6.88
C THR A 128 -1.79 17.82 -8.29
N VAL A 129 -2.59 16.83 -8.65
CA VAL A 129 -3.40 16.82 -9.88
C VAL A 129 -4.86 16.94 -9.47
N ALA A 130 -5.48 18.04 -9.89
CA ALA A 130 -6.86 18.35 -9.51
C ALA A 130 -7.88 17.47 -10.24
N THR A 131 -9.09 17.39 -9.69
CA THR A 131 -10.23 16.71 -10.33
C THR A 131 -10.62 17.28 -11.68
N SER A 132 -10.31 18.57 -11.91
CA SER A 132 -10.66 19.30 -13.15
C SER A 132 -9.73 19.01 -14.34
N VAL A 133 -8.67 18.23 -14.15
CA VAL A 133 -7.78 17.84 -15.27
C VAL A 133 -8.48 16.77 -16.12
N GLY A 134 -8.66 17.07 -17.42
CA GLY A 134 -9.39 16.21 -18.36
C GLY A 134 -10.91 16.33 -18.30
N GLY A 135 -11.44 17.37 -17.63
CA GLY A 135 -12.87 17.66 -17.57
C GLY A 135 -13.34 18.14 -16.19
N ALA A 136 -14.55 18.68 -16.13
CA ALA A 136 -15.15 19.07 -14.85
C ALA A 136 -15.46 17.83 -14.03
N ALA A 137 -14.84 17.70 -12.85
CA ALA A 137 -15.04 16.55 -11.93
C ALA A 137 -14.79 15.17 -12.59
N SER A 138 -13.63 15.00 -13.23
CA SER A 138 -13.29 13.78 -13.95
C SER A 138 -12.74 12.67 -13.02
N ASN A 139 -12.98 11.42 -13.40
CA ASN A 139 -12.32 10.25 -12.84
C ASN A 139 -10.89 10.14 -13.39
N MET A 140 -10.19 9.02 -13.18
CA MET A 140 -8.87 8.80 -13.75
C MET A 140 -8.96 8.80 -15.29
N ASN A 141 -8.06 9.54 -15.93
CA ASN A 141 -7.95 9.67 -17.38
C ASN A 141 -6.48 9.80 -17.80
N ILE A 142 -6.22 9.72 -19.12
CA ILE A 142 -4.86 9.85 -19.66
C ILE A 142 -4.24 11.21 -19.36
N GLU A 143 -5.02 12.28 -19.34
CA GLU A 143 -4.49 13.60 -19.06
C GLU A 143 -3.97 13.72 -17.62
N LYS A 144 -4.62 13.10 -16.65
CA LYS A 144 -4.12 13.02 -15.26
C LYS A 144 -2.84 12.20 -15.16
N LEU A 145 -2.72 11.11 -15.92
CA LEU A 145 -1.49 10.33 -15.98
C LEU A 145 -0.34 11.17 -16.57
N ARG A 146 -0.59 11.86 -17.68
CA ARG A 146 0.37 12.77 -18.32
C ARG A 146 0.77 13.92 -17.38
N ALA A 147 -0.19 14.51 -16.66
CA ALA A 147 0.06 15.56 -15.67
C ALA A 147 0.94 15.04 -14.51
N SER A 148 0.68 13.82 -14.04
CA SER A 148 1.48 13.18 -12.99
C SER A 148 2.91 12.89 -13.47
N ALA A 149 3.07 12.34 -14.68
CA ALA A 149 4.38 12.10 -15.28
C ALA A 149 5.14 13.40 -15.51
N LYS A 150 4.46 14.44 -15.99
CA LYS A 150 5.01 15.79 -16.16
C LYS A 150 5.53 16.35 -14.83
N ALA A 151 4.73 16.29 -13.77
CA ALA A 151 5.09 16.80 -12.45
C ALA A 151 6.37 16.15 -11.90
N LEU A 152 6.52 14.83 -12.05
CA LEU A 152 7.73 14.11 -11.65
C LEU A 152 8.94 14.48 -12.54
N ASN A 153 8.73 14.61 -13.86
CA ASN A 153 9.80 14.95 -14.79
C ASN A 153 10.32 16.39 -14.57
N GLU A 154 9.45 17.35 -14.30
CA GLU A 154 9.81 18.74 -13.95
C GLU A 154 10.70 18.81 -12.69
N LYS A 155 10.52 17.86 -11.77
CA LYS A 155 11.35 17.72 -10.56
C LYS A 155 12.61 16.87 -10.77
N ASN A 156 12.86 16.39 -12.00
CA ASN A 156 13.96 15.52 -12.36
C ASN A 156 13.97 14.19 -11.59
N VAL A 157 12.81 13.68 -11.21
CA VAL A 157 12.69 12.36 -10.60
C VAL A 157 13.00 11.28 -11.65
N PRO A 158 13.81 10.24 -11.34
CA PRO A 158 14.11 9.17 -12.28
C PRO A 158 12.85 8.51 -12.85
N ALA A 159 12.89 8.07 -14.10
CA ALA A 159 11.76 7.41 -14.75
C ALA A 159 11.57 5.95 -14.32
N SER A 160 12.61 5.32 -13.77
CA SER A 160 12.55 3.97 -13.19
C SER A 160 11.87 3.98 -11.83
N ASP A 161 11.35 2.83 -11.42
CA ASP A 161 10.79 2.61 -10.06
C ASP A 161 9.72 3.63 -9.64
N ARG A 162 8.89 4.07 -10.59
CA ARG A 162 7.71 4.88 -10.32
C ARG A 162 6.50 3.97 -10.15
N TYR A 163 5.78 4.16 -9.07
CA TYR A 163 4.57 3.42 -8.74
C TYR A 163 3.36 4.34 -8.78
N MET A 164 2.22 3.77 -9.13
CA MET A 164 0.93 4.46 -9.07
C MET A 164 -0.10 3.56 -8.39
N LEU A 165 -0.66 4.07 -7.31
CA LEU A 165 -1.71 3.41 -6.54
C LEU A 165 -3.06 4.00 -6.91
N MET A 166 -3.96 3.15 -7.38
CA MET A 166 -5.32 3.52 -7.77
C MET A 166 -6.34 2.49 -7.29
N HIS A 167 -7.58 2.89 -7.23
CA HIS A 167 -8.68 1.98 -6.95
C HIS A 167 -9.20 1.33 -8.22
N ALA A 168 -9.93 0.23 -8.10
CA ALA A 168 -10.48 -0.50 -9.23
C ALA A 168 -11.39 0.36 -10.14
N SER A 169 -12.18 1.30 -9.55
CA SER A 169 -13.03 2.22 -10.33
C SER A 169 -12.23 3.22 -11.18
N GLN A 170 -11.04 3.62 -10.73
CA GLN A 170 -10.15 4.48 -11.50
C GLN A 170 -9.46 3.71 -12.63
N LEU A 171 -9.16 2.45 -12.41
CA LEU A 171 -8.63 1.58 -13.46
C LEU A 171 -9.68 1.33 -14.55
N ASP A 172 -10.93 1.06 -14.16
CA ASP A 172 -12.06 0.88 -15.09
C ASP A 172 -12.28 2.13 -15.94
N ALA A 173 -12.30 3.33 -15.31
CA ALA A 173 -12.42 4.58 -16.03
C ALA A 173 -11.28 4.81 -17.02
N LEU A 174 -10.05 4.48 -16.64
CA LEU A 174 -8.88 4.59 -17.51
C LEU A 174 -8.97 3.64 -18.70
N LEU A 175 -9.43 2.41 -18.49
CA LEU A 175 -9.63 1.41 -19.55
C LEU A 175 -10.80 1.76 -20.49
N GLY A 176 -11.75 2.58 -20.02
CA GLY A 176 -12.85 3.11 -20.82
C GLY A 176 -12.44 4.21 -21.82
N GLU A 177 -11.26 4.81 -21.67
CA GLU A 177 -10.75 5.85 -22.58
C GLU A 177 -10.42 5.25 -23.95
N THR A 178 -10.92 5.89 -25.02
CA THR A 178 -10.71 5.41 -26.40
C THR A 178 -9.25 5.41 -26.83
N GLU A 179 -8.45 6.34 -26.30
CA GLU A 179 -7.01 6.43 -26.55
C GLU A 179 -6.26 5.23 -25.94
N VAL A 180 -6.75 4.68 -24.84
CA VAL A 180 -6.19 3.51 -24.17
C VAL A 180 -6.56 2.22 -24.91
N THR A 181 -7.77 2.13 -25.47
CA THR A 181 -8.28 0.94 -26.14
C THR A 181 -7.90 0.84 -27.61
N SER A 182 -7.33 1.90 -28.20
CA SER A 182 -6.91 1.92 -29.60
C SER A 182 -5.85 0.85 -29.90
N SER A 183 -6.05 0.10 -30.98
CA SER A 183 -5.18 -1.02 -31.38
C SER A 183 -3.77 -0.63 -31.81
N ASP A 184 -3.50 0.66 -31.99
CA ASP A 184 -2.17 1.18 -32.33
C ASP A 184 -1.20 1.22 -31.13
N PHE A 185 -1.71 1.08 -29.92
CA PHE A 185 -0.90 1.02 -28.70
C PHE A 185 -0.75 -0.43 -28.22
N ALA A 186 0.27 -1.14 -28.69
CA ALA A 186 0.56 -2.52 -28.29
C ALA A 186 0.77 -2.64 -26.75
N SER A 187 1.31 -1.60 -26.09
CA SER A 187 1.49 -1.51 -24.65
C SER A 187 0.16 -1.50 -23.86
N VAL A 188 -0.92 -1.02 -24.49
CA VAL A 188 -2.24 -0.94 -23.85
C VAL A 188 -2.95 -2.29 -23.84
N LYS A 189 -2.79 -3.10 -24.91
CA LYS A 189 -3.31 -4.47 -24.92
C LYS A 189 -2.75 -5.31 -23.78
N ALA A 190 -1.50 -5.12 -23.47
CA ALA A 190 -0.84 -5.84 -22.40
C ALA A 190 -1.27 -5.35 -21.00
N LEU A 191 -1.62 -4.06 -20.83
CA LEU A 191 -2.24 -3.55 -19.61
C LEU A 191 -3.63 -4.17 -19.39
N VAL A 192 -4.43 -4.29 -20.46
CA VAL A 192 -5.76 -4.92 -20.41
C VAL A 192 -5.68 -6.42 -20.12
N GLN A 193 -4.63 -7.09 -20.64
CA GLN A 193 -4.39 -8.51 -20.39
C GLN A 193 -3.68 -8.82 -19.08
N GLY A 194 -3.27 -7.79 -18.32
CA GLY A 194 -2.56 -7.94 -17.05
C GLY A 194 -1.10 -8.38 -17.19
N GLU A 195 -0.55 -8.38 -18.39
CA GLU A 195 0.83 -8.81 -18.67
C GLU A 195 1.87 -7.70 -18.54
N ILE A 196 1.48 -6.43 -18.60
CA ILE A 196 2.38 -5.30 -18.39
C ILE A 196 1.99 -4.53 -17.15
N ASP A 197 2.88 -4.54 -16.17
CA ASP A 197 2.76 -3.76 -14.95
C ASP A 197 3.04 -2.26 -15.15
N THR A 198 3.53 -1.85 -16.35
CA THR A 198 4.03 -0.47 -16.55
C THR A 198 3.39 0.20 -17.75
N PHE A 199 2.80 1.39 -17.53
CA PHE A 199 2.32 2.28 -18.57
C PHE A 199 2.77 3.72 -18.27
N MET A 200 3.24 4.44 -19.28
CA MET A 200 3.80 5.80 -19.15
C MET A 200 4.90 5.93 -18.07
N GLY A 201 5.66 4.86 -17.83
CA GLY A 201 6.71 4.82 -16.82
C GLY A 201 6.24 4.56 -15.38
N PHE A 202 4.95 4.32 -15.16
CA PHE A 202 4.40 3.92 -13.86
C PHE A 202 4.10 2.43 -13.80
N ARG A 203 4.45 1.82 -12.68
CA ARG A 203 3.96 0.49 -12.30
C ARG A 203 2.67 0.66 -11.53
N PHE A 204 1.59 0.11 -12.06
CA PHE A 204 0.27 0.23 -11.44
C PHE A 204 0.06 -0.79 -10.34
N ILE A 205 -0.56 -0.31 -9.26
CA ILE A 205 -1.01 -1.13 -8.14
C ILE A 205 -2.48 -0.79 -7.94
N THR A 206 -3.34 -1.79 -8.10
CA THR A 206 -4.78 -1.62 -7.93
C THR A 206 -5.22 -2.18 -6.60
N ILE A 207 -5.99 -1.41 -5.85
CA ILE A 207 -6.63 -1.84 -4.62
C ILE A 207 -8.14 -1.66 -4.72
N GLY A 208 -8.89 -2.55 -4.07
CA GLY A 208 -10.34 -2.44 -3.92
C GLY A 208 -10.73 -1.63 -2.69
N ASP A 209 -12.04 -1.54 -2.44
CA ASP A 209 -12.54 -1.02 -1.16
C ASP A 209 -12.14 -1.98 -0.04
N ARG A 210 -11.58 -1.41 1.01
CA ARG A 210 -11.09 -2.13 2.18
C ARG A 210 -11.44 -1.32 3.42
N ASP A 211 -11.80 -1.99 4.51
CA ASP A 211 -11.99 -1.35 5.81
C ASP A 211 -10.69 -0.76 6.34
N GLU A 212 -9.57 -1.40 6.01
CA GLU A 212 -8.21 -0.97 6.35
C GLU A 212 -7.27 -1.16 5.16
N GLY A 213 -6.37 -0.20 4.93
CA GLY A 213 -5.46 -0.21 3.77
C GLY A 213 -6.12 0.25 2.47
N GLY A 214 -7.24 0.98 2.56
CA GLY A 214 -7.93 1.59 1.44
C GLY A 214 -7.46 3.01 1.11
N LEU A 215 -7.73 3.46 -0.11
CA LEU A 215 -7.43 4.84 -0.52
C LEU A 215 -8.36 5.84 0.18
N PRO A 216 -7.83 7.00 0.64
CA PRO A 216 -8.64 8.05 1.24
C PRO A 216 -9.74 8.56 0.29
N LYS A 217 -10.98 8.64 0.79
CA LYS A 217 -12.16 9.14 0.06
C LYS A 217 -12.99 10.09 0.93
N PRO A 218 -12.51 11.30 1.26
CA PRO A 218 -13.32 12.26 2.01
C PRO A 218 -14.52 12.78 1.20
N SER A 219 -14.32 13.21 -0.05
CA SER A 219 -15.34 13.60 -1.04
C SER A 219 -14.97 13.11 -2.44
N THR A 220 -13.69 13.07 -2.74
CA THR A 220 -13.08 12.55 -3.95
C THR A 220 -12.03 11.53 -3.53
N ARG A 221 -11.85 10.47 -4.33
CA ARG A 221 -10.81 9.48 -4.03
C ARG A 221 -9.44 10.04 -4.38
N THR A 222 -8.51 9.90 -3.46
CA THR A 222 -7.12 10.32 -3.66
C THR A 222 -6.28 9.13 -4.09
N CYS A 223 -5.79 9.16 -5.32
CA CYS A 223 -4.78 8.23 -5.83
C CYS A 223 -3.39 8.82 -5.64
N PHE A 224 -2.37 7.98 -5.62
CA PHE A 224 -0.99 8.40 -5.38
C PHE A 224 -0.08 7.88 -6.48
N ALA A 225 0.86 8.73 -6.90
CA ALA A 225 1.99 8.31 -7.71
C ALA A 225 3.28 8.73 -6.99
N TRP A 226 4.27 7.84 -6.91
CA TRP A 226 5.53 8.12 -6.23
C TRP A 226 6.71 7.37 -6.84
N HIS A 227 7.89 7.88 -6.55
CA HIS A 227 9.14 7.17 -6.81
C HIS A 227 9.59 6.42 -5.55
N LYS A 228 10.15 5.23 -5.71
CA LYS A 228 10.57 4.35 -4.60
C LYS A 228 11.38 5.05 -3.53
N ASP A 229 12.37 5.87 -3.93
CA ASP A 229 13.27 6.55 -3.01
C ASP A 229 12.66 7.77 -2.32
N SER A 230 11.48 8.23 -2.77
CA SER A 230 10.77 9.36 -2.14
C SER A 230 10.04 8.96 -0.86
N MET A 231 9.84 7.67 -0.64
CA MET A 231 9.18 7.13 0.53
C MET A 231 10.10 6.23 1.33
N GLY A 232 10.03 6.33 2.66
CA GLY A 232 10.75 5.48 3.60
C GLY A 232 9.79 4.59 4.37
N TYR A 233 10.05 3.30 4.37
CA TYR A 233 9.40 2.32 5.22
C TYR A 233 10.43 1.70 6.16
N ALA A 234 10.16 1.68 7.44
CA ALA A 234 11.05 1.12 8.43
C ALA A 234 10.31 0.06 9.25
N GLU A 235 10.98 -1.04 9.52
CA GLU A 235 10.45 -2.19 10.24
C GLU A 235 11.40 -2.54 11.38
N SER A 236 10.91 -2.45 12.61
CA SER A 236 11.64 -2.84 13.81
C SER A 236 11.45 -4.33 14.10
N MET A 237 10.22 -4.80 14.01
CA MET A 237 9.87 -6.20 14.17
C MET A 237 9.09 -6.67 12.94
N ALA A 238 9.64 -7.67 12.24
CA ALA A 238 8.95 -8.35 11.15
C ALA A 238 7.67 -9.01 11.65
N GLN A 239 6.71 -9.17 10.75
CA GLN A 239 5.48 -9.88 11.06
C GLN A 239 5.78 -11.25 11.66
N LYS A 240 5.27 -11.49 12.87
CA LYS A 240 5.41 -12.74 13.59
C LYS A 240 4.03 -13.20 14.05
N THR A 241 3.67 -14.43 13.70
CA THR A 241 2.42 -15.06 14.13
C THR A 241 2.72 -16.15 15.14
N GLU A 242 1.99 -16.15 16.26
CA GLU A 242 2.10 -17.12 17.34
C GLU A 242 0.73 -17.67 17.71
N VAL A 243 0.71 -18.94 18.12
CA VAL A 243 -0.47 -19.60 18.64
C VAL A 243 -0.11 -20.11 20.04
N ASN A 244 -0.70 -19.51 21.06
CA ASN A 244 -0.41 -19.78 22.45
C ASN A 244 -1.66 -20.24 23.20
N TYR A 245 -1.54 -21.30 24.01
CA TYR A 245 -2.62 -21.70 24.89
C TYR A 245 -2.68 -20.83 26.12
N ILE A 246 -3.88 -20.29 26.45
CA ILE A 246 -4.12 -19.46 27.62
C ILE A 246 -5.04 -20.24 28.61
N PRO A 247 -4.46 -20.77 29.69
CA PRO A 247 -5.20 -21.60 30.66
C PRO A 247 -6.38 -20.85 31.30
N GLU A 248 -6.22 -19.56 31.58
CA GLU A 248 -7.26 -18.72 32.23
C GLU A 248 -8.53 -18.61 31.40
N LYS A 249 -8.43 -18.74 30.08
CA LYS A 249 -9.54 -18.64 29.14
C LYS A 249 -9.93 -19.97 28.50
N THR A 250 -9.21 -21.05 28.83
CA THR A 250 -9.37 -22.37 28.18
C THR A 250 -9.40 -22.32 26.66
N SER A 251 -8.64 -21.40 26.09
CA SER A 251 -8.64 -21.07 24.66
C SER A 251 -7.22 -20.93 24.12
N PHE A 252 -7.05 -21.10 22.82
CA PHE A 252 -5.82 -20.74 22.11
C PHE A 252 -5.95 -19.28 21.63
N LEU A 253 -4.94 -18.49 21.90
CA LEU A 253 -4.78 -17.16 21.31
C LEU A 253 -3.94 -17.28 20.05
N VAL A 254 -4.54 -16.97 18.91
CA VAL A 254 -3.85 -16.77 17.64
C VAL A 254 -3.55 -15.29 17.53
N SER A 255 -2.29 -14.90 17.52
CA SER A 255 -1.87 -13.50 17.45
C SER A 255 -0.80 -13.29 16.38
N SER A 256 -0.93 -12.22 15.63
CA SER A 256 0.11 -11.73 14.72
C SER A 256 0.46 -10.31 15.09
N MET A 257 1.75 -10.03 15.15
CA MET A 257 2.28 -8.76 15.58
C MET A 257 3.38 -8.28 14.64
N PHE A 258 3.52 -6.95 14.51
CA PHE A 258 4.61 -6.30 13.81
C PHE A 258 4.82 -4.89 14.34
N SER A 259 6.00 -4.33 14.09
CA SER A 259 6.32 -2.94 14.43
C SER A 259 6.93 -2.26 13.22
N ALA A 260 6.27 -1.22 12.73
CA ALA A 260 6.71 -0.49 11.55
C ALA A 260 6.30 0.98 11.58
N GLY A 261 6.96 1.78 10.72
CA GLY A 261 6.63 3.17 10.46
C GLY A 261 6.99 3.55 9.03
N SER A 262 6.25 4.46 8.44
CA SER A 262 6.51 4.99 7.10
C SER A 262 6.50 6.52 7.11
N ILE A 263 7.28 7.13 6.21
CA ILE A 263 7.37 8.58 6.08
C ILE A 263 7.76 9.00 4.68
N ALA A 264 7.27 10.16 4.24
CA ALA A 264 7.74 10.82 3.03
C ALA A 264 9.14 11.40 3.26
N ILE A 265 10.14 10.95 2.49
CA ILE A 265 11.51 11.44 2.53
C ILE A 265 11.67 12.68 1.64
N ASP A 266 11.08 12.62 0.45
CA ASP A 266 11.14 13.69 -0.53
C ASP A 266 9.78 13.91 -1.19
N ASP A 267 9.12 15.01 -0.86
CA ASP A 267 7.81 15.37 -1.40
C ASP A 267 7.85 15.65 -2.92
N GLU A 268 9.02 16.01 -3.47
CA GLU A 268 9.19 16.24 -4.91
C GLU A 268 8.92 14.97 -5.74
N GLY A 269 9.13 13.79 -5.15
CA GLY A 269 8.88 12.50 -5.78
C GLY A 269 7.49 11.92 -5.52
N ILE A 270 6.54 12.72 -4.99
CA ILE A 270 5.18 12.28 -4.66
C ILE A 270 4.16 13.14 -5.38
N VAL A 271 3.14 12.52 -5.95
CA VAL A 271 2.02 13.20 -6.62
C VAL A 271 0.71 12.67 -6.03
N LYS A 272 -0.16 13.58 -5.58
CA LYS A 272 -1.54 13.27 -5.18
C LYS A 272 -2.49 13.57 -6.34
N ILE A 273 -3.34 12.62 -6.68
CA ILE A 273 -4.26 12.73 -7.81
C ILE A 273 -5.68 12.61 -7.26
N SER A 274 -6.48 13.65 -7.41
CA SER A 274 -7.87 13.65 -6.99
C SER A 274 -8.77 13.16 -8.12
N CYS A 275 -9.59 12.13 -7.85
CA CYS A 275 -10.50 11.51 -8.80
C CYS A 275 -11.93 11.52 -8.23
N THR A 276 -12.91 11.83 -9.09
CA THR A 276 -14.33 11.60 -8.78
C THR A 276 -14.71 10.18 -9.21
N GLU A 277 -15.64 9.57 -8.50
CA GLU A 277 -16.27 8.29 -8.85
C GLU A 277 -17.69 8.49 -9.28
#